data_64cb19f6c9ea54f1cf5f31bed56be9ff
#
_entry.id   64cb19f6c9ea54f1cf5f31bed56be9ff
#
_cell.length_a   1.000
_cell.length_b   1.000
_cell.length_c   1.000
_cell.angle_alpha   90.00
_cell.angle_beta   90.00
_cell.angle_gamma   90.00
#
_symmetry.space_group_name_H-M   'P 1'
#
loop_
_entity.id
_entity.type
_entity.pdbx_description
1 polymer ?
#
loop_
_entity_poly.entity_id
_entity_poly.type
_entity_poly.pdbx_seq_one_letter_code
_entity_poly.pdbx_strand_id
1 'polypeptide(L)'
;MFYHYASEDMKNCLRVYAIAIILLITLLSCQNKEMSNTNRKIRPLKDTVGFAQYSWQMDSLMERMDKKGWKKSVEMPWKLVICPHDDYTYVGTLYPELLQNVKASILILIGVAHKAAQLEIEDSLVFDSYTNWKGPWKNVPVSPAREEIYNLLSKKYAIINDSLQKVEHSVEAMIPFLQYFNRNIAIIPILVPAMNPDRMEACGKALAEAISVVAKKHNWVWGTDFAIAVTTDAVHYGNEDWGGIDRAYFGCDEQGNIKARGHEAVIIDSCLKGEVLPARIRLFSSYTLNPENFREYKWTWCGRYSVPVAMYLSYYLSNGKPLSGELVGYSTSITSAHIPVDDIRMGRTAIATNCHWVGYAALGYR
;
A
#
# COMPACT_ATOMS: atom_id res chain seq x y z
N MET A 1 -74.72 -27.48 -4.54
CA MET A 1 -74.05 -26.82 -5.71
C MET A 1 -73.36 -25.47 -5.36
N PHE A 2 -73.55 -24.96 -4.14
CA PHE A 2 -73.02 -23.64 -3.77
C PHE A 2 -71.62 -23.67 -3.08
N TYR A 3 -71.14 -24.82 -2.63
CA TYR A 3 -69.83 -24.93 -1.92
C TYR A 3 -68.59 -25.05 -2.83
N HIS A 4 -68.78 -25.30 -4.13
CA HIS A 4 -67.65 -25.46 -5.07
C HIS A 4 -67.17 -24.14 -5.68
N TYR A 5 -68.03 -23.14 -5.81
CA TYR A 5 -67.67 -21.80 -6.41
C TYR A 5 -66.83 -20.93 -5.46
N ALA A 6 -67.12 -20.95 -4.16
CA ALA A 6 -66.37 -20.18 -3.19
C ALA A 6 -64.87 -20.60 -3.00
N SER A 7 -64.55 -21.84 -3.38
CA SER A 7 -63.20 -22.39 -3.27
C SER A 7 -62.27 -21.96 -4.43
N GLU A 8 -62.79 -21.75 -5.61
CA GLU A 8 -62.03 -21.35 -6.79
C GLU A 8 -61.68 -19.83 -6.77
N ASP A 9 -62.63 -19.00 -6.38
CA ASP A 9 -62.39 -17.57 -6.24
C ASP A 9 -61.37 -17.21 -5.16
N MET A 10 -61.38 -17.98 -4.04
CA MET A 10 -60.41 -17.83 -2.97
C MET A 10 -59.00 -18.27 -3.39
N LYS A 11 -58.89 -19.33 -4.20
CA LYS A 11 -57.61 -19.79 -4.76
C LYS A 11 -57.04 -18.83 -5.80
N ASN A 12 -57.91 -18.23 -6.62
CA ASN A 12 -57.52 -17.23 -7.59
C ASN A 12 -57.07 -15.92 -6.90
N CYS A 13 -57.76 -15.50 -5.85
CA CYS A 13 -57.39 -14.34 -5.04
C CYS A 13 -56.00 -14.56 -4.35
N LEU A 14 -55.77 -15.73 -3.75
CA LEU A 14 -54.45 -16.07 -3.16
C LEU A 14 -53.32 -16.12 -4.18
N ARG A 15 -53.57 -16.59 -5.42
CA ARG A 15 -52.56 -16.57 -6.49
C ARG A 15 -52.20 -15.14 -6.93
N VAL A 16 -53.19 -14.25 -7.04
CA VAL A 16 -52.97 -12.84 -7.39
C VAL A 16 -52.16 -12.13 -6.31
N TYR A 17 -52.46 -12.37 -5.01
CA TYR A 17 -51.69 -11.84 -3.90
C TYR A 17 -50.26 -12.38 -3.87
N ALA A 18 -50.05 -13.67 -4.13
CA ALA A 18 -48.72 -14.27 -4.17
C ALA A 18 -47.86 -13.70 -5.31
N ILE A 19 -48.45 -13.47 -6.50
CA ILE A 19 -47.78 -12.85 -7.65
C ILE A 19 -47.45 -11.37 -7.35
N ALA A 20 -48.34 -10.63 -6.71
CA ALA A 20 -48.10 -9.24 -6.31
C ALA A 20 -46.97 -9.11 -5.29
N ILE A 21 -46.89 -10.03 -4.32
CA ILE A 21 -45.79 -10.06 -3.32
C ILE A 21 -44.43 -10.40 -3.99
N ILE A 22 -44.43 -11.38 -4.91
CA ILE A 22 -43.18 -11.73 -5.64
C ILE A 22 -42.73 -10.56 -6.51
N LEU A 23 -43.64 -9.86 -7.21
CA LEU A 23 -43.31 -8.65 -7.97
C LEU A 23 -42.81 -7.51 -7.08
N LEU A 24 -43.37 -7.33 -5.89
CA LEU A 24 -42.92 -6.31 -4.93
C LEU A 24 -41.53 -6.63 -4.40
N ILE A 25 -41.21 -7.91 -4.10
CA ILE A 25 -39.89 -8.37 -3.64
C ILE A 25 -38.87 -8.21 -4.77
N THR A 26 -39.23 -8.49 -6.03
CA THR A 26 -38.30 -8.29 -7.16
C THR A 26 -38.06 -6.81 -7.46
N LEU A 27 -39.07 -5.95 -7.34
CA LEU A 27 -38.92 -4.50 -7.48
C LEU A 27 -38.04 -3.89 -6.36
N LEU A 28 -38.23 -4.32 -5.11
CA LEU A 28 -37.41 -3.91 -3.98
C LEU A 28 -35.95 -4.42 -4.11
N SER A 29 -35.75 -5.62 -4.65
CA SER A 29 -34.43 -6.17 -4.94
C SER A 29 -33.72 -5.44 -6.08
N CYS A 30 -34.45 -5.01 -7.11
CA CYS A 30 -33.91 -4.18 -8.20
C CYS A 30 -33.56 -2.76 -7.71
N GLN A 31 -34.42 -2.13 -6.91
CA GLN A 31 -34.14 -0.81 -6.34
C GLN A 31 -32.93 -0.82 -5.41
N ASN A 32 -32.78 -1.87 -4.58
CA ASN A 32 -31.58 -2.02 -3.74
C ASN A 32 -30.31 -2.29 -4.56
N LYS A 33 -30.41 -2.93 -5.72
CA LYS A 33 -29.27 -3.12 -6.63
C LYS A 33 -28.89 -1.83 -7.38
N GLU A 34 -29.85 -1.01 -7.78
CA GLU A 34 -29.58 0.29 -8.41
C GLU A 34 -29.08 1.34 -7.41
N MET A 35 -29.63 1.40 -6.20
CA MET A 35 -29.11 2.28 -5.13
C MET A 35 -27.68 1.93 -4.70
N SER A 36 -27.27 0.65 -4.78
CA SER A 36 -25.87 0.24 -4.48
C SER A 36 -24.89 0.62 -5.59
N ASN A 37 -25.34 0.94 -6.78
CA ASN A 37 -24.48 1.21 -7.94
C ASN A 37 -24.25 2.71 -8.22
N THR A 38 -25.09 3.61 -7.69
CA THR A 38 -25.02 5.05 -7.97
C THR A 38 -24.01 5.82 -7.14
N ASN A 39 -23.38 5.19 -6.12
CA ASN A 39 -22.43 5.87 -5.22
C ASN A 39 -21.01 5.29 -5.25
N ARG A 40 -20.62 4.51 -6.27
CA ARG A 40 -19.27 3.96 -6.37
C ARG A 40 -18.29 4.99 -6.91
N LYS A 41 -17.50 5.58 -6.03
CA LYS A 41 -16.38 6.45 -6.38
C LYS A 41 -15.12 5.59 -6.50
N ILE A 42 -14.72 5.28 -7.74
CA ILE A 42 -13.57 4.41 -8.01
C ILE A 42 -12.33 5.28 -8.27
N ARG A 43 -11.25 5.04 -7.54
CA ARG A 43 -9.95 5.64 -7.84
C ARG A 43 -9.34 4.95 -9.06
N PRO A 44 -9.03 5.71 -10.15
CA PRO A 44 -8.39 5.16 -11.33
C PRO A 44 -6.92 4.80 -11.03
N LEU A 45 -6.31 4.00 -11.90
CA LEU A 45 -4.85 3.80 -11.89
C LEU A 45 -4.15 5.10 -12.24
N LYS A 46 -3.01 5.36 -11.59
CA LYS A 46 -2.11 6.46 -11.91
C LYS A 46 -0.96 5.99 -12.79
N ASP A 47 -0.33 4.88 -12.43
CA ASP A 47 0.73 4.28 -13.24
C ASP A 47 0.15 3.22 -14.18
N THR A 48 0.35 3.43 -15.46
CA THR A 48 -0.07 2.52 -16.53
C THR A 48 1.12 1.96 -17.32
N VAL A 49 2.33 2.19 -16.84
CA VAL A 49 3.59 1.75 -17.47
C VAL A 49 4.25 0.65 -16.66
N GLY A 50 4.63 0.94 -15.42
CA GLY A 50 5.43 0.04 -14.57
C GLY A 50 4.62 -1.06 -13.88
N PHE A 51 3.30 -0.85 -13.71
CA PHE A 51 2.43 -1.74 -12.93
C PHE A 51 1.39 -2.47 -13.78
N ALA A 52 1.03 -3.68 -13.36
CA ALA A 52 0.03 -4.50 -14.04
C ALA A 52 -1.39 -3.93 -13.86
N GLN A 53 -2.07 -3.72 -14.98
CA GLN A 53 -3.44 -3.19 -15.04
C GLN A 53 -4.49 -4.30 -15.20
N TYR A 54 -4.08 -5.47 -15.72
CA TYR A 54 -4.95 -6.58 -16.08
C TYR A 54 -4.45 -7.88 -15.46
N SER A 55 -5.40 -8.78 -15.15
CA SER A 55 -5.09 -10.08 -14.56
C SER A 55 -4.10 -10.90 -15.39
N TRP A 56 -4.24 -10.91 -16.71
CA TRP A 56 -3.36 -11.64 -17.59
C TRP A 56 -1.91 -11.13 -17.56
N GLN A 57 -1.69 -9.81 -17.31
CA GLN A 57 -0.35 -9.26 -17.09
C GLN A 57 0.26 -9.82 -15.80
N MET A 58 -0.52 -9.85 -14.73
CA MET A 58 -0.06 -10.43 -13.45
C MET A 58 0.21 -11.92 -13.54
N ASP A 59 -0.64 -12.68 -14.24
CA ASP A 59 -0.43 -14.12 -14.43
C ASP A 59 0.87 -14.37 -15.22
N SER A 60 1.09 -13.62 -16.30
CA SER A 60 2.34 -13.68 -17.08
C SER A 60 3.57 -13.24 -16.28
N LEU A 61 3.43 -12.18 -15.47
CA LEU A 61 4.50 -11.67 -14.62
C LEU A 61 4.92 -12.70 -13.58
N MET A 62 3.95 -13.31 -12.90
CA MET A 62 4.22 -14.33 -11.89
C MET A 62 4.84 -15.59 -12.47
N GLU A 63 4.43 -16.01 -13.68
CA GLU A 63 5.10 -17.11 -14.41
C GLU A 63 6.58 -16.79 -14.69
N ARG A 64 6.90 -15.55 -15.08
CA ARG A 64 8.27 -15.10 -15.32
C ARG A 64 9.09 -15.07 -14.04
N MET A 65 8.50 -14.61 -12.94
CA MET A 65 9.13 -14.64 -11.62
C MET A 65 9.36 -16.07 -11.13
N ASP A 66 8.41 -17.00 -11.38
CA ASP A 66 8.58 -18.43 -11.10
C ASP A 66 9.78 -19.02 -11.86
N LYS A 67 9.94 -18.67 -13.13
CA LYS A 67 11.11 -19.08 -13.94
C LYS A 67 12.43 -18.48 -13.44
N LYS A 68 12.40 -17.33 -12.77
CA LYS A 68 13.56 -16.72 -12.10
C LYS A 68 13.83 -17.34 -10.73
N GLY A 69 12.93 -18.17 -10.22
CA GLY A 69 13.12 -18.90 -8.96
C GLY A 69 12.93 -18.04 -7.72
N TRP A 70 11.88 -17.18 -7.66
CA TRP A 70 11.60 -16.41 -6.46
C TRP A 70 11.34 -17.32 -5.25
N LYS A 71 11.77 -16.87 -4.08
CA LYS A 71 11.74 -17.66 -2.85
C LYS A 71 10.31 -17.79 -2.32
N LYS A 72 9.70 -18.95 -2.52
CA LYS A 72 8.42 -19.31 -1.93
C LYS A 72 8.63 -19.76 -0.49
N SER A 73 7.89 -19.18 0.44
CA SER A 73 7.91 -19.56 1.85
C SER A 73 6.50 -19.53 2.42
N VAL A 74 6.22 -20.47 3.33
CA VAL A 74 4.99 -20.43 4.14
C VAL A 74 5.45 -20.17 5.56
N GLU A 75 5.44 -18.90 5.92
CA GLU A 75 5.88 -18.44 7.24
C GLU A 75 4.72 -17.82 8.01
N MET A 76 4.97 -17.47 9.26
CA MET A 76 4.02 -16.70 10.06
C MET A 76 3.67 -15.39 9.37
N PRO A 77 2.40 -14.95 9.44
CA PRO A 77 1.96 -13.73 8.79
C PRO A 77 2.73 -12.50 9.24
N TRP A 78 3.05 -11.62 8.30
CA TRP A 78 3.58 -10.30 8.60
C TRP A 78 2.52 -9.40 9.23
N LYS A 79 2.90 -8.67 10.28
CA LYS A 79 2.10 -7.60 10.89
C LYS A 79 2.34 -6.26 10.22
N LEU A 80 3.61 -5.99 9.88
CA LEU A 80 4.06 -4.82 9.13
C LEU A 80 4.99 -5.28 8.01
N VAL A 81 4.91 -4.66 6.85
CA VAL A 81 5.90 -4.80 5.77
C VAL A 81 6.37 -3.43 5.28
N ILE A 82 7.66 -3.33 4.91
CA ILE A 82 8.24 -2.24 4.12
C ILE A 82 8.48 -2.81 2.72
N CYS A 83 7.86 -2.21 1.71
CA CYS A 83 7.81 -2.71 0.34
C CYS A 83 8.24 -1.62 -0.65
N PRO A 84 9.03 -1.93 -1.69
CA PRO A 84 9.27 -1.01 -2.79
C PRO A 84 7.99 -0.61 -3.53
N HIS A 85 8.06 0.46 -4.35
CA HIS A 85 6.95 0.89 -5.21
C HIS A 85 7.39 1.33 -6.62
N ASP A 86 8.47 0.75 -7.12
CA ASP A 86 9.00 0.99 -8.46
C ASP A 86 8.55 -0.08 -9.47
N ASP A 87 8.93 0.13 -10.72
CA ASP A 87 8.58 -0.71 -11.87
C ASP A 87 8.83 -2.19 -11.62
N TYR A 88 7.88 -3.05 -11.98
CA TYR A 88 7.95 -4.49 -11.73
C TYR A 88 9.12 -5.17 -12.46
N THR A 89 9.57 -4.58 -13.57
CA THR A 89 10.77 -5.07 -14.29
C THR A 89 12.02 -5.02 -13.42
N TYR A 90 12.15 -3.98 -12.57
CA TYR A 90 13.34 -3.73 -11.75
C TYR A 90 13.25 -4.35 -10.35
N VAL A 91 12.14 -4.16 -9.66
CA VAL A 91 11.93 -4.71 -8.31
C VAL A 91 11.89 -6.24 -8.34
N GLY A 92 11.31 -6.81 -9.42
CA GLY A 92 11.36 -8.23 -9.69
C GLY A 92 10.71 -9.08 -8.60
N THR A 93 11.46 -10.09 -8.14
CA THR A 93 10.96 -11.11 -7.22
C THR A 93 10.74 -10.63 -5.79
N LEU A 94 11.25 -9.44 -5.42
CA LEU A 94 11.06 -8.91 -4.06
C LEU A 94 9.58 -8.71 -3.68
N TYR A 95 8.73 -8.33 -4.66
CA TYR A 95 7.30 -8.19 -4.41
C TYR A 95 6.64 -9.49 -3.94
N PRO A 96 6.68 -10.59 -4.72
CA PRO A 96 6.05 -11.83 -4.29
C PRO A 96 6.75 -12.46 -3.08
N GLU A 97 8.07 -12.35 -2.95
CA GLU A 97 8.81 -12.87 -1.79
C GLU A 97 8.35 -12.25 -0.48
N LEU A 98 8.10 -10.94 -0.46
CA LEU A 98 7.58 -10.24 0.71
C LEU A 98 6.08 -10.47 0.90
N LEU A 99 5.28 -10.19 -0.15
CA LEU A 99 3.83 -10.04 -0.02
C LEU A 99 3.09 -11.39 0.08
N GLN A 100 3.71 -12.53 -0.28
CA GLN A 100 3.12 -13.86 -0.08
C GLN A 100 2.74 -14.16 1.38
N ASN A 101 3.43 -13.55 2.34
CA ASN A 101 3.19 -13.74 3.77
C ASN A 101 2.34 -12.61 4.40
N VAL A 102 1.79 -11.71 3.61
CA VAL A 102 0.72 -10.78 4.02
C VAL A 102 -0.60 -11.53 3.91
N LYS A 103 -1.11 -12.09 5.01
CA LYS A 103 -2.29 -12.97 5.02
C LYS A 103 -3.59 -12.24 5.37
N ALA A 104 -3.49 -11.06 5.95
CA ALA A 104 -4.63 -10.27 6.37
C ALA A 104 -5.53 -9.86 5.19
N SER A 105 -6.83 -9.80 5.46
CA SER A 105 -7.83 -9.37 4.48
C SER A 105 -8.02 -7.85 4.44
N ILE A 106 -7.64 -7.13 5.50
CA ILE A 106 -7.70 -5.67 5.59
C ILE A 106 -6.28 -5.12 5.65
N LEU A 107 -5.94 -4.24 4.72
CA LEU A 107 -4.59 -3.73 4.59
C LEU A 107 -4.57 -2.22 4.79
N ILE A 108 -3.88 -1.75 5.83
CA ILE A 108 -3.58 -0.35 6.04
C ILE A 108 -2.34 -0.04 5.20
N LEU A 109 -2.56 0.65 4.08
CA LEU A 109 -1.52 0.94 3.09
C LEU A 109 -1.00 2.36 3.30
N ILE A 110 0.25 2.48 3.73
CA ILE A 110 0.89 3.76 3.99
C ILE A 110 1.86 4.08 2.84
N GLY A 111 1.59 5.16 2.13
CA GLY A 111 2.34 5.55 0.94
C GLY A 111 3.10 6.85 1.09
N VAL A 112 4.07 7.03 0.20
CA VAL A 112 4.76 8.30 -0.02
C VAL A 112 3.82 9.26 -0.75
N ALA A 113 3.83 10.53 -0.39
CA ALA A 113 3.04 11.57 -1.05
C ALA A 113 3.95 12.44 -1.95
N HIS A 114 4.42 11.89 -3.08
CA HIS A 114 5.39 12.56 -3.97
C HIS A 114 4.92 13.92 -4.49
N LYS A 115 3.61 14.08 -4.69
CA LYS A 115 3.02 15.30 -5.25
C LYS A 115 2.45 16.26 -4.19
N ALA A 116 2.66 15.95 -2.90
CA ALA A 116 2.08 16.74 -1.81
C ALA A 116 2.56 18.21 -1.81
N ALA A 117 3.85 18.46 -2.06
CA ALA A 117 4.40 19.80 -2.14
C ALA A 117 3.78 20.65 -3.27
N GLN A 118 3.39 20.03 -4.39
CA GLN A 118 2.71 20.72 -5.50
C GLN A 118 1.28 21.13 -5.16
N LEU A 119 0.68 20.52 -4.13
CA LEU A 119 -0.67 20.79 -3.62
C LEU A 119 -0.62 21.51 -2.26
N GLU A 120 0.56 21.97 -1.84
CA GLU A 120 0.79 22.66 -0.55
C GLU A 120 0.30 21.85 0.67
N ILE A 121 0.45 20.50 0.62
CA ILE A 121 0.02 19.58 1.68
C ILE A 121 1.25 19.08 2.44
N GLU A 122 1.27 19.33 3.75
CA GLU A 122 2.29 18.83 4.68
C GLU A 122 1.67 18.57 6.07
N ASP A 123 2.43 17.94 6.97
CA ASP A 123 2.12 17.75 8.39
C ASP A 123 0.80 17.04 8.70
N SER A 124 0.21 16.32 7.74
CA SER A 124 -1.08 15.63 7.91
C SER A 124 -1.10 14.29 7.19
N LEU A 125 -1.66 13.26 7.82
CA LEU A 125 -1.99 12.01 7.15
C LEU A 125 -3.11 12.26 6.14
N VAL A 126 -2.96 11.80 4.90
CA VAL A 126 -3.91 12.09 3.83
C VAL A 126 -4.70 10.84 3.48
N PHE A 127 -5.98 10.85 3.82
CA PHE A 127 -6.96 9.83 3.47
C PHE A 127 -7.67 10.19 2.16
N ASP A 128 -8.37 9.22 1.58
CA ASP A 128 -9.27 9.43 0.44
C ASP A 128 -10.75 9.30 0.85
N SER A 129 -11.65 9.63 -0.10
CA SER A 129 -13.09 9.33 0.00
C SER A 129 -13.57 8.33 -1.06
N TYR A 130 -12.65 7.66 -1.76
CA TYR A 130 -13.01 6.61 -2.71
C TYR A 130 -13.63 5.41 -2.00
N THR A 131 -14.57 4.75 -2.66
CA THR A 131 -15.16 3.49 -2.16
C THR A 131 -14.41 2.28 -2.65
N ASN A 132 -13.71 2.43 -3.78
CA ASN A 132 -12.93 1.38 -4.41
C ASN A 132 -11.70 1.96 -5.11
N TRP A 133 -10.67 1.14 -5.26
CA TRP A 133 -9.53 1.40 -6.14
C TRP A 133 -9.52 0.43 -7.31
N LYS A 134 -9.04 0.87 -8.47
CA LYS A 134 -8.85 -0.02 -9.62
C LYS A 134 -7.81 -1.08 -9.28
N GLY A 135 -8.10 -2.34 -9.62
CA GLY A 135 -7.16 -3.46 -9.50
C GLY A 135 -7.26 -4.38 -10.73
N PRO A 136 -6.27 -5.26 -10.95
CA PRO A 136 -6.16 -6.03 -12.20
C PRO A 136 -7.28 -7.06 -12.40
N TRP A 137 -7.84 -7.66 -11.35
CA TRP A 137 -8.95 -8.63 -11.47
C TRP A 137 -10.31 -8.01 -11.22
N LYS A 138 -10.39 -7.17 -10.21
CA LYS A 138 -11.60 -6.45 -9.82
C LYS A 138 -11.23 -5.20 -9.05
N ASN A 139 -12.16 -4.28 -8.91
CA ASN A 139 -11.96 -3.15 -8.02
C ASN A 139 -11.74 -3.65 -6.58
N VAL A 140 -10.75 -3.07 -5.91
CA VAL A 140 -10.41 -3.34 -4.51
C VAL A 140 -11.27 -2.44 -3.64
N PRO A 141 -12.11 -2.98 -2.75
CA PRO A 141 -12.90 -2.16 -1.85
C PRO A 141 -12.01 -1.41 -0.86
N VAL A 142 -12.35 -0.17 -0.59
CA VAL A 142 -11.84 0.55 0.57
C VAL A 142 -12.68 0.13 1.78
N SER A 143 -12.01 -0.30 2.85
CA SER A 143 -12.70 -0.76 4.07
C SER A 143 -13.50 0.38 4.72
N PRO A 144 -14.74 0.17 5.15
CA PRO A 144 -15.50 1.15 5.92
C PRO A 144 -14.78 1.62 7.19
N ALA A 145 -13.92 0.78 7.75
CA ALA A 145 -13.09 1.14 8.91
C ALA A 145 -12.13 2.31 8.64
N ARG A 146 -11.84 2.65 7.38
CA ARG A 146 -11.13 3.88 7.03
C ARG A 146 -11.85 5.10 7.63
N GLU A 147 -13.15 5.19 7.48
CA GLU A 147 -13.94 6.30 8.00
C GLU A 147 -13.97 6.29 9.54
N GLU A 148 -14.09 5.11 10.15
CA GLU A 148 -14.03 4.97 11.60
C GLU A 148 -12.68 5.46 12.16
N ILE A 149 -11.57 5.05 11.57
CA ILE A 149 -10.22 5.48 11.95
C ILE A 149 -10.07 6.99 11.75
N TYR A 150 -10.47 7.51 10.58
CA TYR A 150 -10.37 8.94 10.29
C TYR A 150 -11.14 9.81 11.29
N ASN A 151 -12.35 9.39 11.68
CA ASN A 151 -13.20 10.12 12.61
C ASN A 151 -12.67 10.12 14.06
N LEU A 152 -11.81 9.17 14.42
CA LEU A 152 -11.12 9.13 15.71
C LEU A 152 -9.87 10.02 15.73
N LEU A 153 -9.34 10.38 14.57
CA LEU A 153 -8.18 11.27 14.48
C LEU A 153 -8.58 12.74 14.63
N SER A 154 -7.80 13.49 15.39
CA SER A 154 -7.95 14.95 15.41
C SER A 154 -7.64 15.51 14.01
N LYS A 155 -8.41 16.53 13.59
CA LYS A 155 -8.24 17.24 12.31
C LYS A 155 -6.83 17.83 12.12
N LYS A 156 -6.09 18.03 13.20
CA LYS A 156 -4.70 18.45 13.14
C LYS A 156 -3.76 17.36 12.59
N TYR A 157 -4.16 16.07 12.62
CA TYR A 157 -3.33 14.93 12.19
C TYR A 157 -3.75 14.34 10.86
N ALA A 158 -4.98 14.57 10.41
CA ALA A 158 -5.51 13.91 9.23
C ALA A 158 -6.44 14.80 8.41
N ILE A 159 -6.35 14.68 7.09
CA ILE A 159 -7.23 15.32 6.10
C ILE A 159 -7.73 14.30 5.09
N ILE A 160 -8.81 14.62 4.40
CA ILE A 160 -9.24 13.90 3.18
C ILE A 160 -8.85 14.74 1.97
N ASN A 161 -8.08 14.15 1.04
CA ASN A 161 -7.72 14.82 -0.21
C ASN A 161 -7.64 13.82 -1.38
N ASP A 162 -8.73 13.75 -2.14
CA ASP A 162 -8.84 12.85 -3.29
C ASP A 162 -7.96 13.27 -4.47
N SER A 163 -7.63 14.55 -4.58
CA SER A 163 -6.77 15.04 -5.66
C SER A 163 -5.34 14.51 -5.49
N LEU A 164 -4.79 14.56 -4.26
CA LEU A 164 -3.49 13.96 -3.99
C LEU A 164 -3.52 12.44 -4.14
N GLN A 165 -4.52 11.77 -3.59
CA GLN A 165 -4.69 10.32 -3.71
C GLN A 165 -4.79 9.85 -5.18
N LYS A 166 -5.43 10.64 -6.04
CA LYS A 166 -5.60 10.33 -7.47
C LYS A 166 -4.30 10.40 -8.26
N VAL A 167 -3.40 11.33 -7.92
CA VAL A 167 -2.17 11.56 -8.67
C VAL A 167 -0.97 10.78 -8.11
N GLU A 168 -1.14 10.09 -7.00
CA GLU A 168 -0.09 9.32 -6.33
C GLU A 168 -0.08 7.85 -6.80
N HIS A 169 1.12 7.26 -6.96
CA HIS A 169 1.29 5.87 -7.42
C HIS A 169 1.87 4.93 -6.35
N SER A 170 2.49 5.46 -5.31
CA SER A 170 3.29 4.68 -4.35
C SER A 170 2.56 3.49 -3.71
N VAL A 171 1.30 3.66 -3.31
CA VAL A 171 0.48 2.59 -2.74
C VAL A 171 -0.02 1.61 -3.82
N GLU A 172 -0.21 2.11 -5.04
CA GLU A 172 -0.79 1.37 -6.15
C GLU A 172 0.06 0.15 -6.55
N ALA A 173 1.38 0.28 -6.44
CA ALA A 173 2.35 -0.76 -6.80
C ALA A 173 2.10 -2.11 -6.10
N MET A 174 1.65 -2.11 -4.86
CA MET A 174 1.42 -3.34 -4.08
C MET A 174 0.10 -4.04 -4.44
N ILE A 175 -0.91 -3.30 -4.91
CA ILE A 175 -2.28 -3.80 -5.07
C ILE A 175 -2.36 -5.03 -5.98
N PRO A 176 -1.70 -5.10 -7.14
CA PRO A 176 -1.75 -6.28 -8.00
C PRO A 176 -1.22 -7.55 -7.33
N PHE A 177 -0.11 -7.47 -6.61
CA PHE A 177 0.43 -8.62 -5.89
C PHE A 177 -0.44 -9.02 -4.69
N LEU A 178 -0.94 -8.06 -3.93
CA LEU A 178 -1.86 -8.33 -2.83
C LEU A 178 -3.14 -9.02 -3.33
N GLN A 179 -3.70 -8.56 -4.46
CA GLN A 179 -4.82 -9.25 -5.11
C GLN A 179 -4.43 -10.61 -5.69
N TYR A 180 -3.19 -10.80 -6.14
CA TYR A 180 -2.73 -12.10 -6.62
C TYR A 180 -2.81 -13.15 -5.50
N PHE A 181 -2.35 -12.84 -4.30
CA PHE A 181 -2.38 -13.74 -3.15
C PHE A 181 -3.75 -13.83 -2.47
N ASN A 182 -4.52 -12.74 -2.46
CA ASN A 182 -5.87 -12.72 -1.87
C ASN A 182 -6.81 -11.82 -2.69
N ARG A 183 -7.71 -12.42 -3.47
CA ARG A 183 -8.71 -11.68 -4.28
C ARG A 183 -9.72 -10.89 -3.47
N ASN A 184 -9.81 -11.10 -2.16
CA ASN A 184 -10.84 -10.51 -1.29
C ASN A 184 -10.29 -9.49 -0.30
N ILE A 185 -9.14 -8.89 -0.61
CA ILE A 185 -8.59 -7.82 0.21
C ILE A 185 -9.49 -6.58 0.19
N ALA A 186 -9.47 -5.85 1.30
CA ALA A 186 -9.94 -4.48 1.44
C ALA A 186 -8.79 -3.59 1.90
N ILE A 187 -8.76 -2.32 1.49
CA ILE A 187 -7.64 -1.42 1.78
C ILE A 187 -8.08 -0.20 2.60
N ILE A 188 -7.14 0.37 3.33
CA ILE A 188 -7.24 1.67 4.01
C ILE A 188 -6.01 2.47 3.55
N PRO A 189 -6.12 3.23 2.45
CA PRO A 189 -4.98 3.96 1.90
C PRO A 189 -4.75 5.27 2.66
N ILE A 190 -3.49 5.53 3.00
CA ILE A 190 -3.04 6.71 3.73
C ILE A 190 -1.74 7.19 3.08
N LEU A 191 -1.66 8.45 2.67
CA LEU A 191 -0.42 9.04 2.19
C LEU A 191 0.21 9.92 3.27
N VAL A 192 1.54 9.91 3.29
CA VAL A 192 2.34 10.67 4.27
C VAL A 192 3.18 11.71 3.53
N PRO A 193 2.80 12.98 3.56
CA PRO A 193 3.57 14.09 3.03
C PRO A 193 4.74 14.47 3.95
N ALA A 194 5.46 15.54 3.61
CA ALA A 194 6.55 16.06 4.41
C ALA A 194 6.09 16.39 5.83
N MET A 195 6.89 15.97 6.81
CA MET A 195 6.71 16.30 8.22
C MET A 195 8.02 16.12 8.99
N ASN A 196 8.21 16.90 10.05
CA ASN A 196 9.39 16.77 10.91
C ASN A 196 9.33 15.49 11.77
N PRO A 197 10.45 15.05 12.38
CA PRO A 197 10.50 13.80 13.16
C PRO A 197 9.50 13.71 14.32
N ASP A 198 9.28 14.81 15.05
CA ASP A 198 8.32 14.83 16.17
C ASP A 198 6.88 14.71 15.67
N ARG A 199 6.61 15.29 14.50
CA ARG A 199 5.30 15.17 13.83
C ARG A 199 5.05 13.74 13.34
N MET A 200 6.07 13.06 12.79
CA MET A 200 5.97 11.66 12.40
C MET A 200 5.62 10.76 13.59
N GLU A 201 6.29 10.95 14.72
CA GLU A 201 5.99 10.20 15.95
C GLU A 201 4.55 10.48 16.44
N ALA A 202 4.16 11.75 16.49
CA ALA A 202 2.82 12.16 16.94
C ALA A 202 1.71 11.58 16.02
N CYS A 203 1.90 11.62 14.69
CA CYS A 203 0.99 11.03 13.72
C CYS A 203 0.91 9.51 13.84
N GLY A 204 2.06 8.82 13.96
CA GLY A 204 2.12 7.38 14.15
C GLY A 204 1.42 6.93 15.42
N LYS A 205 1.62 7.65 16.54
CA LYS A 205 0.94 7.38 17.81
C LYS A 205 -0.57 7.58 17.72
N ALA A 206 -1.02 8.73 17.19
CA ALA A 206 -2.44 9.00 17.03
C ALA A 206 -3.14 7.96 16.14
N LEU A 207 -2.49 7.54 15.05
CA LEU A 207 -3.01 6.49 14.17
C LEU A 207 -3.08 5.14 14.88
N ALA A 208 -2.08 4.80 15.72
CA ALA A 208 -2.09 3.57 16.53
C ALA A 208 -3.26 3.54 17.51
N GLU A 209 -3.52 4.65 18.20
CA GLU A 209 -4.65 4.80 19.12
C GLU A 209 -5.99 4.60 18.38
N ALA A 210 -6.17 5.24 17.23
CA ALA A 210 -7.39 5.13 16.43
C ALA A 210 -7.60 3.68 15.92
N ILE A 211 -6.54 3.05 15.37
CA ILE A 211 -6.60 1.65 14.91
C ILE A 211 -6.88 0.69 16.06
N SER A 212 -6.29 0.89 17.24
CA SER A 212 -6.54 0.06 18.41
C SER A 212 -8.01 0.05 18.82
N VAL A 213 -8.67 1.23 18.80
CA VAL A 213 -10.11 1.35 19.09
C VAL A 213 -10.94 0.58 18.08
N VAL A 214 -10.66 0.77 16.79
CA VAL A 214 -11.39 0.11 15.70
C VAL A 214 -11.14 -1.41 15.71
N ALA A 215 -9.91 -1.85 15.87
CA ALA A 215 -9.56 -3.25 15.95
C ALA A 215 -10.25 -3.95 17.13
N LYS A 216 -10.30 -3.31 18.30
CA LYS A 216 -11.04 -3.81 19.45
C LYS A 216 -12.55 -3.89 19.19
N LYS A 217 -13.14 -2.88 18.57
CA LYS A 217 -14.56 -2.87 18.19
C LYS A 217 -14.94 -4.02 17.28
N HIS A 218 -14.08 -4.35 16.31
CA HIS A 218 -14.30 -5.41 15.32
C HIS A 218 -13.68 -6.76 15.72
N ASN A 219 -13.06 -6.88 16.89
CA ASN A 219 -12.31 -8.07 17.33
C ASN A 219 -11.20 -8.50 16.35
N TRP A 220 -10.53 -7.56 15.72
CA TRP A 220 -9.47 -7.84 14.77
C TRP A 220 -8.16 -8.24 15.44
N VAL A 221 -7.51 -9.23 14.88
CA VAL A 221 -6.16 -9.69 15.26
C VAL A 221 -5.14 -9.20 14.24
N TRP A 222 -4.16 -8.45 14.72
CA TRP A 222 -3.09 -7.91 13.88
C TRP A 222 -2.21 -9.02 13.30
N GLY A 223 -1.97 -8.99 12.00
CA GLY A 223 -1.31 -10.01 11.20
C GLY A 223 -2.28 -11.03 10.60
N THR A 224 -3.48 -11.19 11.15
CA THR A 224 -4.51 -12.14 10.68
C THR A 224 -5.66 -11.42 9.98
N ASP A 225 -6.35 -10.52 10.68
CA ASP A 225 -7.49 -9.78 10.12
C ASP A 225 -7.05 -8.53 9.42
N PHE A 226 -6.08 -7.80 10.00
CA PHE A 226 -5.46 -6.63 9.38
C PHE A 226 -3.94 -6.67 9.44
N ALA A 227 -3.29 -6.01 8.50
CA ALA A 227 -1.85 -5.79 8.49
C ALA A 227 -1.53 -4.38 7.97
N ILE A 228 -0.31 -3.93 8.22
CA ILE A 228 0.21 -2.64 7.77
C ILE A 228 1.21 -2.89 6.66
N ALA A 229 1.11 -2.17 5.56
CA ALA A 229 2.12 -2.19 4.52
C ALA A 229 2.51 -0.74 4.19
N VAL A 230 3.78 -0.43 4.33
CA VAL A 230 4.33 0.88 3.97
C VAL A 230 5.21 0.76 2.75
N THR A 231 5.10 1.75 1.85
CA THR A 231 5.92 1.78 0.64
C THR A 231 7.08 2.74 0.74
N THR A 232 8.22 2.32 0.20
CA THR A 232 9.39 3.16 -0.03
C THR A 232 10.32 2.49 -1.01
N ASP A 233 10.85 3.23 -1.97
CA ASP A 233 12.13 2.87 -2.56
C ASP A 233 13.25 3.36 -1.66
N ALA A 234 14.38 2.65 -1.70
CA ALA A 234 15.59 3.04 -1.03
C ALA A 234 16.28 4.21 -1.79
N VAL A 235 17.60 4.23 -1.91
CA VAL A 235 18.26 5.36 -2.54
C VAL A 235 17.86 5.55 -4.01
N HIS A 236 17.58 6.78 -4.39
CA HIS A 236 17.54 7.26 -5.77
C HIS A 236 18.91 7.86 -6.05
N TYR A 237 19.76 7.16 -6.79
CA TYR A 237 21.19 7.44 -6.91
C TYR A 237 21.62 7.84 -8.31
N GLY A 238 22.62 8.70 -8.39
CA GLY A 238 23.23 9.14 -9.63
C GLY A 238 23.11 10.63 -9.87
N ASN A 239 23.61 11.12 -11.01
CA ASN A 239 23.57 12.52 -11.42
C ASN A 239 22.87 12.75 -12.77
N GLU A 240 22.24 11.72 -13.32
CA GLU A 240 21.45 11.78 -14.54
C GLU A 240 19.95 11.74 -14.19
N ASP A 241 19.13 12.43 -14.96
CA ASP A 241 17.64 12.37 -14.93
C ASP A 241 16.94 12.64 -13.58
N TRP A 242 17.64 13.25 -12.62
CA TRP A 242 17.07 13.67 -11.33
C TRP A 242 16.70 15.16 -11.30
N GLY A 243 16.32 15.72 -12.46
CA GLY A 243 15.94 17.14 -12.55
C GLY A 243 17.11 18.10 -12.32
N GLY A 244 18.33 17.67 -12.66
CA GLY A 244 19.56 18.45 -12.48
C GLY A 244 20.18 18.38 -11.08
N ILE A 245 19.63 17.52 -10.19
CA ILE A 245 20.17 17.31 -8.84
C ILE A 245 21.20 16.19 -8.88
N ASP A 246 22.42 16.46 -8.42
CA ASP A 246 23.44 15.42 -8.24
C ASP A 246 23.17 14.62 -6.94
N ARG A 247 22.95 13.32 -7.08
CA ARG A 247 22.77 12.35 -6.02
C ARG A 247 23.81 11.23 -6.05
N ALA A 248 24.87 11.42 -6.81
CA ALA A 248 26.00 10.49 -6.90
C ALA A 248 26.99 10.73 -5.76
N TYR A 249 26.55 10.59 -4.52
CA TYR A 249 27.29 10.89 -3.28
C TYR A 249 28.70 10.26 -3.23
N PHE A 250 28.93 9.18 -3.96
CA PHE A 250 30.23 8.47 -4.05
C PHE A 250 30.75 8.36 -5.49
N GLY A 251 30.14 9.10 -6.44
CA GLY A 251 30.45 8.98 -7.87
C GLY A 251 29.63 7.90 -8.58
N CYS A 252 29.70 7.90 -9.93
CA CYS A 252 28.90 7.01 -10.79
C CYS A 252 29.69 5.81 -11.32
N ASP A 253 30.94 5.62 -10.91
CA ASP A 253 31.72 4.45 -11.26
C ASP A 253 31.31 3.22 -10.43
N GLU A 254 31.87 2.06 -10.76
CA GLU A 254 31.58 0.81 -10.06
C GLU A 254 31.88 0.90 -8.57
N GLN A 255 32.98 1.58 -8.18
CA GLN A 255 33.37 1.73 -6.77
C GLN A 255 32.43 2.67 -6.04
N GLY A 256 31.97 3.74 -6.67
CA GLY A 256 30.95 4.63 -6.13
C GLY A 256 29.64 3.93 -5.88
N ASN A 257 29.19 3.13 -6.85
CA ASN A 257 27.98 2.32 -6.73
C ASN A 257 28.09 1.23 -5.64
N ILE A 258 29.27 0.61 -5.47
CA ILE A 258 29.53 -0.35 -4.36
C ILE A 258 29.42 0.37 -3.01
N LYS A 259 30.03 1.55 -2.86
CA LYS A 259 29.97 2.35 -1.63
C LYS A 259 28.53 2.77 -1.31
N ALA A 260 27.76 3.17 -2.32
CA ALA A 260 26.35 3.55 -2.15
C ALA A 260 25.52 2.36 -1.62
N ARG A 261 25.65 1.17 -2.21
CA ARG A 261 24.99 -0.05 -1.72
C ARG A 261 25.47 -0.44 -0.32
N GLY A 262 26.75 -0.24 -0.01
CA GLY A 262 27.29 -0.44 1.34
C GLY A 262 26.65 0.50 2.37
N HIS A 263 26.41 1.76 1.99
CA HIS A 263 25.71 2.73 2.84
C HIS A 263 24.25 2.33 3.07
N GLU A 264 23.55 1.83 2.04
CA GLU A 264 22.21 1.25 2.16
C GLU A 264 22.18 0.09 3.17
N ALA A 265 23.15 -0.82 3.08
CA ALA A 265 23.24 -1.95 4.01
C ALA A 265 23.37 -1.46 5.47
N VAL A 266 24.16 -0.40 5.71
CA VAL A 266 24.28 0.22 7.05
C VAL A 266 22.94 0.76 7.53
N ILE A 267 22.18 1.47 6.70
CA ILE A 267 20.85 2.00 7.04
C ILE A 267 19.89 0.85 7.37
N ILE A 268 19.82 -0.16 6.51
CA ILE A 268 18.93 -1.31 6.68
C ILE A 268 19.27 -2.05 7.99
N ASP A 269 20.53 -2.38 8.23
CA ASP A 269 20.95 -3.15 9.39
C ASP A 269 20.80 -2.38 10.71
N SER A 270 21.14 -1.08 10.70
CA SER A 270 21.08 -0.26 11.93
C SER A 270 19.69 0.24 12.27
N CYS A 271 18.82 0.48 11.26
CA CYS A 271 17.54 1.13 11.47
C CYS A 271 16.33 0.21 11.33
N LEU A 272 16.35 -0.70 10.34
CA LEU A 272 15.15 -1.41 9.90
C LEU A 272 15.12 -2.89 10.31
N LYS A 273 16.24 -3.60 10.33
CA LYS A 273 16.32 -4.99 10.83
C LYS A 273 16.27 -5.04 12.36
N GLY A 274 15.68 -6.11 12.90
CA GLY A 274 15.56 -6.31 14.35
C GLY A 274 14.39 -5.51 14.96
N GLU A 275 14.50 -5.18 16.22
CA GLU A 275 13.40 -4.57 16.98
C GLU A 275 13.02 -3.16 16.50
N VAL A 276 11.72 -2.91 16.36
CA VAL A 276 11.17 -1.59 16.07
C VAL A 276 11.19 -0.75 17.34
N LEU A 277 12.22 0.09 17.47
CA LEU A 277 12.43 0.95 18.63
C LEU A 277 12.46 2.43 18.22
N PRO A 278 11.91 3.36 19.03
CA PRO A 278 11.94 4.81 18.72
C PRO A 278 13.34 5.34 18.38
N ALA A 279 14.37 4.86 19.07
CA ALA A 279 15.76 5.25 18.79
C ALA A 279 16.19 4.87 17.36
N ARG A 280 15.82 3.69 16.89
CA ARG A 280 16.16 3.22 15.53
C ARG A 280 15.36 3.96 14.46
N ILE A 281 14.10 4.32 14.75
CA ILE A 281 13.27 5.14 13.87
C ILE A 281 13.87 6.54 13.73
N ARG A 282 14.30 7.15 14.81
CA ARG A 282 15.00 8.45 14.79
C ARG A 282 16.34 8.35 14.07
N LEU A 283 17.06 7.24 14.22
CA LEU A 283 18.31 7.00 13.48
C LEU A 283 18.04 6.93 11.97
N PHE A 284 16.97 6.26 11.51
CA PHE A 284 16.59 6.28 10.10
C PHE A 284 16.31 7.70 9.59
N SER A 285 15.59 8.50 10.35
CA SER A 285 15.36 9.92 10.01
C SER A 285 16.66 10.70 9.93
N SER A 286 17.65 10.43 10.81
CA SER A 286 18.95 11.12 10.78
C SER A 286 19.82 10.75 9.58
N TYR A 287 19.62 9.56 8.99
CA TYR A 287 20.24 9.18 7.72
C TYR A 287 19.58 9.84 6.52
N THR A 288 18.26 10.00 6.52
CA THR A 288 17.48 10.32 5.32
C THR A 288 17.05 11.79 5.21
N LEU A 289 16.94 12.50 6.33
CA LEU A 289 16.52 13.90 6.38
C LEU A 289 17.74 14.83 6.55
N ASN A 290 17.70 15.96 5.85
CA ASN A 290 18.63 17.07 6.14
C ASN A 290 18.27 17.64 7.53
N PRO A 291 19.23 17.71 8.46
CA PRO A 291 18.98 18.17 9.83
C PRO A 291 18.55 19.64 9.93
N GLU A 292 18.94 20.48 8.98
CA GLU A 292 18.59 21.90 8.96
C GLU A 292 17.24 22.13 8.26
N ASN A 293 16.89 21.28 7.29
CA ASN A 293 15.65 21.37 6.54
C ASN A 293 15.10 19.96 6.25
N PHE A 294 14.17 19.47 7.07
CA PHE A 294 13.59 18.13 6.90
C PHE A 294 12.89 17.91 5.56
N ARG A 295 12.58 18.99 4.78
CA ARG A 295 12.01 18.89 3.43
C ARG A 295 13.04 18.45 2.39
N GLU A 296 14.32 18.56 2.71
CA GLU A 296 15.42 18.13 1.87
C GLU A 296 15.93 16.74 2.24
N TYR A 297 16.51 16.07 1.26
CA TYR A 297 17.18 14.79 1.49
C TYR A 297 18.60 14.98 2.03
N LYS A 298 18.96 14.15 2.99
CA LYS A 298 20.37 13.83 3.27
C LYS A 298 20.79 12.57 2.50
N TRP A 299 19.89 11.57 2.46
CA TRP A 299 20.01 10.37 1.64
C TRP A 299 18.65 10.03 1.07
N THR A 300 18.55 9.68 -0.21
CA THR A 300 17.33 9.81 -1.03
C THR A 300 16.37 8.63 -0.94
N TRP A 301 15.98 8.22 0.26
CA TRP A 301 14.84 7.32 0.46
C TRP A 301 13.53 8.11 0.30
N CYS A 302 12.70 7.73 -0.70
CA CYS A 302 11.44 8.43 -0.92
C CYS A 302 10.49 8.30 0.29
N GLY A 303 10.54 7.19 0.99
CA GLY A 303 9.75 6.92 2.19
C GLY A 303 10.29 7.50 3.50
N ARG A 304 11.16 8.54 3.45
CA ARG A 304 11.75 9.15 4.66
C ARG A 304 10.74 9.64 5.70
N TYR A 305 9.47 9.83 5.32
CA TYR A 305 8.38 10.18 6.21
C TYR A 305 7.43 9.00 6.46
N SER A 306 7.04 8.27 5.41
CA SER A 306 6.08 7.16 5.51
C SER A 306 6.61 6.00 6.34
N VAL A 307 7.89 5.65 6.18
CA VAL A 307 8.53 4.57 6.96
C VAL A 307 8.55 4.88 8.46
N PRO A 308 9.07 6.04 8.93
CA PRO A 308 9.00 6.40 10.34
C PRO A 308 7.58 6.40 10.90
N VAL A 309 6.59 6.98 10.18
CA VAL A 309 5.19 6.99 10.63
C VAL A 309 4.66 5.57 10.82
N ALA A 310 4.91 4.65 9.86
CA ALA A 310 4.47 3.26 9.96
C ALA A 310 5.20 2.49 11.08
N MET A 311 6.47 2.76 11.30
CA MET A 311 7.24 2.15 12.40
C MET A 311 6.78 2.68 13.76
N TYR A 312 6.53 3.98 13.93
CA TYR A 312 5.92 4.52 15.15
C TYR A 312 4.52 3.98 15.39
N LEU A 313 3.68 3.93 14.33
CA LEU A 313 2.38 3.28 14.39
C LEU A 313 2.51 1.86 14.96
N SER A 314 3.40 1.04 14.40
CA SER A 314 3.55 -0.36 14.84
C SER A 314 4.10 -0.47 16.28
N TYR A 315 5.02 0.40 16.68
CA TYR A 315 5.54 0.46 18.04
C TYR A 315 4.46 0.75 19.07
N TYR A 316 3.65 1.79 18.84
CA TYR A 316 2.57 2.16 19.75
C TYR A 316 1.41 1.16 19.72
N LEU A 317 1.08 0.59 18.55
CA LEU A 317 0.04 -0.43 18.40
C LEU A 317 0.38 -1.73 19.16
N SER A 318 1.67 -2.06 19.27
CA SER A 318 2.17 -3.23 20.01
C SER A 318 2.23 -3.02 21.53
N ASN A 319 1.81 -1.85 22.04
CA ASN A 319 1.90 -1.47 23.46
C ASN A 319 3.34 -1.62 24.01
N GLY A 320 4.33 -1.20 23.22
CA GLY A 320 5.74 -1.23 23.61
C GLY A 320 6.40 -2.62 23.58
N LYS A 321 5.72 -3.63 23.01
CA LYS A 321 6.34 -4.92 22.67
C LYS A 321 6.83 -4.83 21.23
N PRO A 322 8.13 -4.55 20.99
CA PRO A 322 8.60 -4.24 19.64
C PRO A 322 8.42 -5.45 18.71
N LEU A 323 7.96 -5.19 17.48
CA LEU A 323 8.05 -6.18 16.43
C LEU A 323 9.50 -6.39 16.04
N SER A 324 9.85 -7.59 15.57
CA SER A 324 11.16 -7.90 15.01
C SER A 324 11.13 -7.89 13.48
N GLY A 325 12.00 -7.10 12.86
CA GLY A 325 12.13 -6.95 11.42
C GLY A 325 13.17 -7.87 10.80
N GLU A 326 12.80 -8.50 9.70
CA GLU A 326 13.67 -9.35 8.89
C GLU A 326 13.82 -8.77 7.49
N LEU A 327 15.05 -8.75 6.96
CA LEU A 327 15.28 -8.39 5.56
C LEU A 327 14.94 -9.60 4.67
N VAL A 328 13.89 -9.48 3.89
CA VAL A 328 13.52 -10.49 2.88
C VAL A 328 14.49 -10.41 1.69
N GLY A 329 14.82 -9.21 1.24
CA GLY A 329 15.81 -9.00 0.22
C GLY A 329 16.12 -7.52 -0.03
N TYR A 330 17.28 -7.30 -0.67
CA TYR A 330 17.72 -6.00 -1.19
C TYR A 330 18.25 -6.18 -2.60
N SER A 331 17.84 -5.32 -3.50
CA SER A 331 18.38 -5.23 -4.87
C SER A 331 18.39 -3.77 -5.35
N THR A 332 18.89 -3.55 -6.56
CA THR A 332 18.83 -2.24 -7.22
C THR A 332 18.42 -2.41 -8.68
N SER A 333 17.95 -1.35 -9.32
CA SER A 333 17.60 -1.39 -10.74
C SER A 333 18.77 -1.72 -11.67
N ILE A 334 20.03 -1.63 -11.19
CA ILE A 334 21.23 -2.05 -11.94
C ILE A 334 21.76 -3.43 -11.56
N THR A 335 21.34 -4.02 -10.44
CA THR A 335 21.82 -5.35 -9.99
C THR A 335 20.76 -6.43 -10.03
N SER A 336 19.47 -6.06 -10.12
CA SER A 336 18.38 -7.02 -10.19
C SER A 336 18.39 -7.79 -11.53
N ALA A 337 17.95 -9.03 -11.49
CA ALA A 337 17.64 -9.79 -12.70
C ALA A 337 16.31 -9.29 -13.28
N HIS A 338 16.36 -8.31 -14.17
CA HIS A 338 15.17 -7.67 -14.74
C HIS A 338 14.14 -8.70 -15.24
N ILE A 339 12.88 -8.47 -14.93
CA ILE A 339 11.77 -9.26 -15.47
C ILE A 339 11.39 -8.66 -16.82
N PRO A 340 11.41 -9.41 -17.92
CA PRO A 340 10.92 -8.93 -19.22
C PRO A 340 9.44 -8.58 -19.12
N VAL A 341 9.01 -7.41 -19.59
CA VAL A 341 7.62 -6.94 -19.47
C VAL A 341 7.08 -6.30 -20.76
N ASP A 342 7.93 -5.98 -21.73
CA ASP A 342 7.56 -5.22 -22.93
C ASP A 342 6.48 -5.93 -23.77
N ASP A 343 6.60 -7.24 -23.93
CA ASP A 343 5.66 -8.09 -24.70
C ASP A 343 4.30 -8.29 -23.99
N ILE A 344 4.20 -7.95 -22.70
CA ILE A 344 2.93 -7.94 -21.95
C ILE A 344 2.38 -6.51 -21.75
N ARG A 345 2.79 -5.58 -22.61
CA ARG A 345 2.33 -4.18 -22.61
C ARG A 345 2.54 -3.48 -21.27
N MET A 346 3.66 -3.75 -20.65
CA MET A 346 4.20 -3.03 -19.52
C MET A 346 5.55 -2.47 -19.92
N GLY A 347 6.10 -1.56 -19.15
CA GLY A 347 7.38 -0.92 -19.48
C GLY A 347 8.14 -0.54 -18.22
N ARG A 348 8.94 0.49 -18.39
CA ARG A 348 9.75 1.12 -17.35
C ARG A 348 9.62 2.63 -17.44
N THR A 349 9.54 3.29 -16.32
CA THR A 349 9.39 4.74 -16.24
C THR A 349 10.70 5.47 -16.48
N ALA A 350 11.84 4.81 -16.21
CA ALA A 350 13.18 5.30 -16.50
C ALA A 350 14.13 4.16 -16.85
N ILE A 351 15.22 4.47 -17.59
CA ILE A 351 16.27 3.50 -17.91
C ILE A 351 17.34 3.54 -16.80
N ALA A 352 17.59 2.39 -16.18
CA ALA A 352 18.64 2.27 -15.19
C ALA A 352 20.04 2.30 -15.82
N THR A 353 20.91 3.16 -15.30
CA THR A 353 22.35 3.27 -15.66
C THR A 353 23.18 3.34 -14.38
N ASN A 354 24.50 3.29 -14.50
CA ASN A 354 25.39 3.50 -13.34
C ASN A 354 25.24 4.90 -12.71
N CYS A 355 24.70 5.86 -13.45
CA CYS A 355 24.47 7.25 -13.00
C CYS A 355 22.98 7.57 -12.80
N HIS A 356 22.10 6.57 -12.90
CA HIS A 356 20.68 6.67 -12.63
C HIS A 356 20.11 5.32 -12.20
N TRP A 357 19.99 5.08 -10.90
CA TRP A 357 19.44 3.83 -10.37
C TRP A 357 18.73 4.01 -9.04
N VAL A 358 17.90 3.04 -8.72
CA VAL A 358 17.08 3.00 -7.50
C VAL A 358 17.40 1.74 -6.71
N GLY A 359 17.47 1.86 -5.39
CA GLY A 359 17.59 0.74 -4.46
C GLY A 359 16.22 0.26 -3.98
N TYR A 360 16.10 -1.03 -3.69
CA TYR A 360 14.87 -1.68 -3.26
C TYR A 360 15.13 -2.54 -2.03
N ALA A 361 14.46 -2.23 -0.93
CA ALA A 361 14.53 -3.02 0.30
C ALA A 361 13.14 -3.59 0.64
N ALA A 362 13.06 -4.89 0.85
CA ALA A 362 11.87 -5.59 1.27
C ALA A 362 12.06 -6.15 2.68
N LEU A 363 11.28 -5.68 3.66
CA LEU A 363 11.35 -6.12 5.05
C LEU A 363 9.97 -6.52 5.57
N GLY A 364 9.93 -7.59 6.37
CA GLY A 364 8.74 -8.04 7.08
C GLY A 364 8.95 -8.04 8.59
N TYR A 365 7.89 -7.78 9.35
CA TYR A 365 7.93 -7.66 10.82
C TYR A 365 6.83 -8.52 11.46
N ARG A 366 7.21 -9.23 12.53
CA ARG A 366 6.33 -10.10 13.33
C ARG A 366 6.26 -9.69 14.79
#